data_feae1b2651958c540809e46a7d1d99e1
#
_entry.id   feae1b2651958c540809e46a7d1d99e1
#
_cell.length_a   1.000
_cell.length_b   1.000
_cell.length_c   1.000
_cell.angle_alpha   90.00
_cell.angle_beta   90.00
_cell.angle_gamma   90.00
#
_symmetry.space_group_name_H-M   'P 1'
#
loop_
_entity.id
_entity.type
_entity.pdbx_description
1 polymer ?
#
loop_
_entity_poly.entity_id
_entity_poly.type
_entity_poly.pdbx_seq_one_letter_code
_entity_poly.pdbx_strand_id
1 'polypeptide(L)'
;LFGALLGIIVVAVAAAILIFNPFKSTPKSNNSASTSQVTKSSTKKTYEPSKEEKEYLAKRFADLKAVNSEAIAYVYAPGTKLDEPVVQTKDNSTYLDKTFEGGNEPYLGTVFMDTDNKKDFSDRLTWLFGHARGSKVADNRMFNDVNFYDKQEYFDQHKYVVIETPERKFYYEAMGLVIVPEETAFYRTAFTDDKDFTDQLSSIYEASRTKNKDIKVKASDKYLVLSTCREEDETIRSNLYLRQIPDSEMS
;
A
#
# COMPACT_ATOMS: atom_id res chain seq x y z
N LEU A 1 36.69 35.56 -38.12
CA LEU A 1 36.58 36.76 -37.29
C LEU A 1 35.17 36.90 -36.77
N PHE A 2 35.09 37.15 -35.45
CA PHE A 2 33.93 37.43 -34.62
C PHE A 2 33.11 36.23 -34.17
N GLY A 3 33.47 35.78 -32.95
CA GLY A 3 32.63 34.93 -32.11
C GLY A 3 31.50 35.71 -31.46
N ALA A 4 30.41 35.07 -31.26
CA ALA A 4 29.36 35.48 -30.32
C ALA A 4 29.19 34.40 -29.28
N LEU A 5 29.64 34.66 -28.05
CA LEU A 5 29.30 33.92 -26.85
C LEU A 5 27.83 34.16 -26.56
N LEU A 6 27.03 33.10 -26.60
CA LEU A 6 25.70 33.09 -26.00
C LEU A 6 25.80 32.44 -24.60
N GLY A 7 25.74 33.30 -23.60
CA GLY A 7 25.67 32.86 -22.20
C GLY A 7 24.33 32.15 -21.89
N ILE A 8 24.42 30.93 -21.44
CA ILE A 8 23.26 30.19 -20.91
C ILE A 8 23.11 30.63 -19.45
N ILE A 9 22.02 31.35 -19.18
CA ILE A 9 21.59 31.65 -17.81
C ILE A 9 20.86 30.38 -17.28
N VAL A 10 21.55 29.67 -16.40
CA VAL A 10 20.93 28.62 -15.62
C VAL A 10 20.17 29.28 -14.47
N VAL A 11 18.85 29.33 -14.58
CA VAL A 11 17.99 29.70 -13.46
C VAL A 11 17.83 28.47 -12.58
N ALA A 12 18.54 28.41 -11.47
CA ALA A 12 18.35 27.43 -10.43
C ALA A 12 17.06 27.77 -9.66
N VAL A 13 15.98 27.05 -9.92
CA VAL A 13 14.80 27.08 -9.08
C VAL A 13 15.07 26.18 -7.87
N ALA A 14 15.45 26.78 -6.75
CA ALA A 14 15.54 26.10 -5.47
C ALA A 14 14.11 25.84 -4.97
N ALA A 15 13.62 24.62 -5.16
CA ALA A 15 12.44 24.15 -4.48
C ALA A 15 12.80 23.88 -3.00
N ALA A 16 12.35 24.75 -2.12
CA ALA A 16 12.46 24.55 -0.67
C ALA A 16 11.55 23.40 -0.26
N ILE A 17 12.12 22.22 -0.06
CA ILE A 17 11.45 21.11 0.59
C ILE A 17 11.41 21.43 2.08
N LEU A 18 10.25 21.85 2.58
CA LEU A 18 9.98 21.95 4.02
C LEU A 18 9.89 20.52 4.58
N ILE A 19 11.00 20.06 5.13
CA ILE A 19 11.03 18.83 5.92
C ILE A 19 10.39 19.17 7.28
N PHE A 20 9.15 18.76 7.45
CA PHE A 20 8.46 18.84 8.73
C PHE A 20 9.01 17.73 9.64
N ASN A 21 9.82 18.10 10.62
CA ASN A 21 10.37 17.20 11.62
C ASN A 21 9.64 17.44 12.95
N PRO A 22 8.78 16.50 13.42
CA PRO A 22 7.93 16.72 14.58
C PRO A 22 8.58 16.41 15.94
N PHE A 23 9.92 16.24 16.01
CA PHE A 23 10.61 15.96 17.27
C PHE A 23 11.58 17.08 17.64
N LYS A 24 11.10 18.07 18.39
CA LYS A 24 11.94 18.91 19.26
C LYS A 24 11.32 19.01 20.65
N SER A 25 11.99 18.38 21.57
CA SER A 25 11.78 18.51 23.01
C SER A 25 12.28 19.88 23.50
N THR A 26 11.53 20.55 24.34
CA THR A 26 11.96 21.73 25.12
C THR A 26 11.80 21.50 26.64
N PRO A 27 12.61 22.14 27.47
CA PRO A 27 12.87 21.70 28.83
C PRO A 27 11.87 22.23 29.86
N LYS A 28 11.87 21.54 31.01
CA LYS A 28 11.07 21.74 32.22
C LYS A 28 11.19 23.12 32.81
N SER A 29 10.05 23.65 33.28
CA SER A 29 10.00 24.55 34.42
C SER A 29 8.99 23.99 35.44
N ASN A 30 9.46 23.80 36.67
CA ASN A 30 8.66 23.39 37.82
C ASN A 30 7.79 24.55 38.31
N ASN A 31 6.51 24.29 38.64
CA ASN A 31 5.92 24.79 39.87
C ASN A 31 4.69 23.98 40.27
N SER A 32 4.58 23.81 41.56
CA SER A 32 3.71 22.89 42.30
C SER A 32 2.25 23.33 42.42
N ALA A 33 1.43 22.31 42.65
CA ALA A 33 0.20 22.20 43.42
C ALA A 33 -1.13 22.58 42.75
N SER A 34 -1.94 21.60 42.45
CA SER A 34 -3.20 21.33 43.13
C SER A 34 -3.89 20.13 42.51
N THR A 35 -4.29 19.18 43.33
CA THR A 35 -4.98 17.96 43.04
C THR A 35 -6.35 18.24 42.43
N SER A 36 -6.56 17.81 41.17
CA SER A 36 -7.88 17.49 40.61
C SER A 36 -7.70 16.31 39.67
N GLN A 37 -8.18 15.14 40.08
CA GLN A 37 -8.25 13.96 39.23
C GLN A 37 -9.20 14.25 38.06
N VAL A 38 -8.64 14.67 36.95
CA VAL A 38 -9.33 14.59 35.65
C VAL A 38 -8.98 13.24 35.06
N THR A 39 -9.90 12.31 35.12
CA THR A 39 -9.90 11.10 34.31
C THR A 39 -9.78 11.52 32.86
N LYS A 40 -8.54 11.50 32.30
CA LYS A 40 -8.34 11.62 30.87
C LYS A 40 -8.86 10.35 30.23
N SER A 41 -10.13 10.39 29.82
CA SER A 41 -10.63 9.53 28.77
C SER A 41 -9.74 9.76 27.55
N SER A 42 -8.87 8.81 27.23
CA SER A 42 -8.15 8.78 25.96
C SER A 42 -9.18 8.50 24.89
N THR A 43 -9.80 9.52 24.34
CA THR A 43 -10.57 9.41 23.12
C THR A 43 -9.61 8.93 22.03
N LYS A 44 -9.75 7.67 21.63
CA LYS A 44 -9.06 7.07 20.49
C LYS A 44 -9.34 7.97 19.30
N LYS A 45 -8.34 8.71 18.83
CA LYS A 45 -8.49 9.62 17.69
C LYS A 45 -8.74 8.74 16.46
N THR A 46 -9.96 8.76 15.95
CA THR A 46 -10.33 8.10 14.72
C THR A 46 -10.01 9.04 13.56
N TYR A 47 -9.43 8.52 12.50
CA TYR A 47 -9.20 9.29 11.28
C TYR A 47 -10.54 9.72 10.67
N GLU A 48 -10.66 11.02 10.42
CA GLU A 48 -11.81 11.60 9.72
C GLU A 48 -11.31 12.29 8.44
N PRO A 49 -11.73 11.83 7.25
CA PRO A 49 -11.37 12.48 6.00
C PRO A 49 -11.78 13.94 5.98
N SER A 50 -10.89 14.83 5.51
CA SER A 50 -11.25 16.23 5.30
C SER A 50 -12.33 16.39 4.24
N LYS A 51 -12.94 17.60 4.19
CA LYS A 51 -13.92 17.90 3.14
C LYS A 51 -13.32 17.75 1.75
N GLU A 52 -12.12 18.26 1.56
CA GLU A 52 -11.37 18.19 0.31
C GLU A 52 -11.07 16.73 -0.09
N GLU A 53 -10.70 15.89 0.87
CA GLU A 53 -10.48 14.46 0.62
C GLU A 53 -11.79 13.77 0.20
N LYS A 54 -12.89 14.04 0.88
CA LYS A 54 -14.21 13.49 0.54
C LYS A 54 -14.64 13.88 -0.87
N GLU A 55 -14.47 15.17 -1.24
CA GLU A 55 -14.80 15.67 -2.58
C GLU A 55 -13.91 15.03 -3.67
N TYR A 56 -12.61 14.91 -3.39
CA TYR A 56 -11.67 14.24 -4.29
C TYR A 56 -12.04 12.77 -4.51
N LEU A 57 -12.27 12.01 -3.43
CA LEU A 57 -12.63 10.60 -3.52
C LEU A 57 -13.98 10.39 -4.21
N ALA A 58 -14.97 11.23 -3.92
CA ALA A 58 -16.28 11.16 -4.57
C ALA A 58 -16.16 11.32 -6.10
N LYS A 59 -15.37 12.31 -6.55
CA LYS A 59 -15.14 12.53 -7.99
C LYS A 59 -14.37 11.35 -8.59
N ARG A 60 -13.25 10.93 -7.95
CA ARG A 60 -12.41 9.85 -8.45
C ARG A 60 -13.21 8.56 -8.65
N PHE A 61 -14.02 8.17 -7.67
CA PHE A 61 -14.80 6.94 -7.76
C PHE A 61 -16.02 7.06 -8.65
N ALA A 62 -16.59 8.25 -8.85
CA ALA A 62 -17.56 8.47 -9.90
C ALA A 62 -16.97 8.23 -11.30
N ASP A 63 -15.77 8.78 -11.56
CA ASP A 63 -15.05 8.59 -12.82
C ASP A 63 -14.66 7.12 -13.05
N LEU A 64 -14.12 6.45 -12.04
CA LEU A 64 -13.75 5.03 -12.13
C LEU A 64 -14.97 4.13 -12.39
N LYS A 65 -16.06 4.34 -11.66
CA LYS A 65 -17.28 3.54 -11.79
C LYS A 65 -18.03 3.81 -13.10
N ALA A 66 -17.83 4.97 -13.72
CA ALA A 66 -18.34 5.25 -15.06
C ALA A 66 -17.67 4.37 -16.13
N VAL A 67 -16.40 3.97 -15.92
CA VAL A 67 -15.67 3.04 -16.78
C VAL A 67 -15.95 1.59 -16.39
N ASN A 68 -15.88 1.27 -15.09
CA ASN A 68 -16.09 -0.08 -14.58
C ASN A 68 -16.83 -0.04 -13.23
N SER A 69 -18.08 -0.52 -13.21
CA SER A 69 -18.91 -0.52 -12.00
C SER A 69 -18.40 -1.43 -10.89
N GLU A 70 -17.48 -2.36 -11.19
CA GLU A 70 -16.83 -3.24 -10.23
C GLU A 70 -15.60 -2.60 -9.54
N ALA A 71 -15.27 -1.33 -9.87
CA ALA A 71 -14.22 -0.57 -9.20
C ALA A 71 -14.56 -0.35 -7.72
N ILE A 72 -13.66 -0.79 -6.84
CA ILE A 72 -13.84 -0.70 -5.38
C ILE A 72 -12.79 0.15 -4.69
N ALA A 73 -11.60 0.24 -5.27
CA ALA A 73 -10.46 0.94 -4.69
C ALA A 73 -9.50 1.41 -5.77
N TYR A 74 -8.48 2.14 -5.34
CA TYR A 74 -7.33 2.51 -6.14
C TYR A 74 -6.07 2.29 -5.30
N VAL A 75 -5.04 1.67 -5.86
CA VAL A 75 -3.78 1.37 -5.19
C VAL A 75 -2.62 2.09 -5.86
N TYR A 76 -1.78 2.74 -5.08
CA TYR A 76 -0.53 3.29 -5.58
C TYR A 76 0.58 3.25 -4.53
N ALA A 77 1.83 3.18 -5.00
CA ALA A 77 3.03 3.24 -4.17
C ALA A 77 3.88 4.42 -4.62
N PRO A 78 4.01 5.49 -3.80
CA PRO A 78 4.77 6.67 -4.16
C PRO A 78 6.20 6.35 -4.58
N GLY A 79 6.65 6.92 -5.71
CA GLY A 79 7.99 6.71 -6.26
C GLY A 79 8.16 5.44 -7.10
N THR A 80 7.09 4.66 -7.29
CA THR A 80 7.07 3.45 -8.14
C THR A 80 6.13 3.64 -9.32
N LYS A 81 6.04 2.60 -10.18
CA LYS A 81 5.08 2.53 -11.29
C LYS A 81 3.73 1.92 -10.89
N LEU A 82 3.60 1.47 -9.63
CA LEU A 82 2.32 0.97 -9.13
C LEU A 82 1.34 2.12 -8.95
N ASP A 83 0.31 2.16 -9.81
CA ASP A 83 -0.72 3.22 -9.84
C ASP A 83 -1.93 2.70 -10.63
N GLU A 84 -2.80 1.91 -9.98
CA GLU A 84 -3.82 1.11 -10.66
C GLU A 84 -5.18 1.12 -9.93
N PRO A 85 -6.30 1.09 -10.70
CA PRO A 85 -7.60 0.81 -10.13
C PRO A 85 -7.70 -0.62 -9.63
N VAL A 86 -8.52 -0.86 -8.63
CA VAL A 86 -8.77 -2.18 -8.04
C VAL A 86 -10.25 -2.51 -8.22
N VAL A 87 -10.50 -3.71 -8.70
CA VAL A 87 -11.84 -4.27 -8.87
C VAL A 87 -12.07 -5.45 -7.94
N GLN A 88 -13.34 -5.83 -7.75
CA GLN A 88 -13.70 -7.11 -7.16
C GLN A 88 -14.95 -7.65 -7.87
N THR A 89 -14.89 -8.91 -8.30
CA THR A 89 -16.03 -9.62 -8.87
C THR A 89 -16.29 -10.92 -8.11
N LYS A 90 -17.09 -11.80 -8.67
CA LYS A 90 -17.52 -13.04 -8.02
C LYS A 90 -16.51 -14.19 -8.04
N ASP A 91 -15.37 -14.01 -8.71
CA ASP A 91 -14.31 -15.00 -8.85
C ASP A 91 -12.92 -14.31 -8.88
N ASN A 92 -11.87 -15.12 -8.70
CA ASN A 92 -10.47 -14.69 -8.71
C ASN A 92 -9.78 -14.95 -10.07
N SER A 93 -10.53 -15.07 -11.17
CA SER A 93 -9.98 -15.41 -12.49
C SER A 93 -10.37 -14.42 -13.60
N THR A 94 -11.55 -13.81 -13.52
CA THR A 94 -12.08 -12.91 -14.56
C THR A 94 -11.10 -11.80 -14.91
N TYR A 95 -10.50 -11.15 -13.93
CA TYR A 95 -9.60 -10.00 -14.14
C TYR A 95 -8.12 -10.36 -14.34
N LEU A 96 -7.81 -11.64 -14.49
CA LEU A 96 -6.47 -12.03 -14.94
C LEU A 96 -6.20 -11.53 -16.36
N ASP A 97 -7.20 -11.51 -17.24
CA ASP A 97 -7.07 -11.08 -18.62
C ASP A 97 -7.97 -9.89 -18.99
N LYS A 98 -9.07 -9.67 -18.24
CA LYS A 98 -9.99 -8.58 -18.49
C LYS A 98 -9.38 -7.26 -18.03
N THR A 99 -9.25 -6.31 -18.97
CA THR A 99 -8.77 -4.96 -18.62
C THR A 99 -9.83 -4.15 -17.90
N PHE A 100 -9.43 -3.08 -17.26
CA PHE A 100 -10.34 -2.20 -16.52
C PHE A 100 -11.43 -1.61 -17.43
N GLU A 101 -11.10 -1.32 -18.68
CA GLU A 101 -12.01 -0.80 -19.72
C GLU A 101 -12.87 -1.88 -20.39
N GLY A 102 -12.71 -3.14 -20.00
CA GLY A 102 -13.51 -4.26 -20.50
C GLY A 102 -12.92 -4.99 -21.72
N GLY A 103 -11.70 -4.67 -22.12
CA GLY A 103 -10.95 -5.42 -23.12
C GLY A 103 -10.41 -6.74 -22.58
N ASN A 104 -9.66 -7.47 -23.41
CA ASN A 104 -8.93 -8.67 -23.03
C ASN A 104 -7.46 -8.50 -23.43
N GLU A 105 -6.59 -8.41 -22.44
CA GLU A 105 -5.15 -8.33 -22.65
C GLU A 105 -4.44 -9.26 -21.67
N PRO A 106 -3.96 -10.43 -22.12
CA PRO A 106 -3.09 -11.30 -21.34
C PRO A 106 -1.89 -10.52 -20.80
N TYR A 107 -1.47 -10.80 -19.58
CA TYR A 107 -0.39 -10.09 -18.84
C TYR A 107 -0.68 -8.63 -18.45
N LEU A 108 -1.84 -8.09 -18.76
CA LEU A 108 -2.33 -6.83 -18.22
C LEU A 108 -3.45 -7.10 -17.20
N GLY A 109 -4.62 -7.51 -17.67
CA GLY A 109 -5.78 -7.65 -16.81
C GLY A 109 -6.10 -6.38 -16.03
N THR A 110 -6.54 -6.55 -14.80
CA THR A 110 -6.79 -5.48 -13.83
C THR A 110 -6.39 -5.98 -12.44
N VAL A 111 -5.87 -5.11 -11.58
CA VAL A 111 -5.65 -5.45 -10.17
C VAL A 111 -6.99 -5.78 -9.53
N PHE A 112 -7.09 -6.90 -8.84
CA PHE A 112 -8.33 -7.33 -8.21
C PHE A 112 -8.13 -7.79 -6.77
N MET A 113 -9.20 -7.60 -5.97
CA MET A 113 -9.28 -8.08 -4.60
C MET A 113 -9.81 -9.51 -4.59
N ASP A 114 -9.28 -10.34 -3.68
CA ASP A 114 -9.78 -11.68 -3.40
C ASP A 114 -11.29 -11.66 -3.07
N THR A 115 -12.03 -12.64 -3.62
CA THR A 115 -13.48 -12.75 -3.43
C THR A 115 -13.90 -12.94 -1.98
N ASP A 116 -13.03 -13.51 -1.14
CA ASP A 116 -13.30 -13.71 0.28
C ASP A 116 -13.14 -12.43 1.11
N ASN A 117 -12.48 -11.40 0.54
CA ASN A 117 -12.21 -10.17 1.25
C ASN A 117 -13.36 -9.16 1.12
N LYS A 118 -13.49 -8.33 2.15
CA LYS A 118 -14.45 -7.23 2.20
C LYS A 118 -13.93 -6.00 1.47
N LYS A 119 -14.80 -5.40 0.67
CA LYS A 119 -14.48 -4.22 -0.17
C LYS A 119 -14.02 -2.98 0.62
N ASP A 120 -14.35 -2.93 1.90
CA ASP A 120 -14.02 -1.81 2.79
C ASP A 120 -12.65 -1.95 3.48
N PHE A 121 -11.87 -2.98 3.15
CA PHE A 121 -10.56 -3.27 3.75
C PHE A 121 -10.62 -3.48 5.27
N SER A 122 -11.76 -3.94 5.79
CA SER A 122 -11.96 -4.18 7.23
C SER A 122 -11.41 -5.52 7.71
N ASP A 123 -11.06 -6.44 6.80
CA ASP A 123 -10.49 -7.73 7.15
C ASP A 123 -9.11 -7.60 7.81
N ARG A 124 -8.71 -8.63 8.57
CA ARG A 124 -7.39 -8.69 9.19
C ARG A 124 -6.27 -8.85 8.16
N LEU A 125 -6.54 -9.54 7.05
CA LEU A 125 -5.64 -9.75 5.93
C LEU A 125 -6.42 -9.63 4.62
N THR A 126 -6.04 -8.67 3.80
CA THR A 126 -6.64 -8.42 2.49
C THR A 126 -5.64 -8.77 1.40
N TRP A 127 -6.09 -9.48 0.37
CA TRP A 127 -5.27 -9.88 -0.78
C TRP A 127 -5.66 -9.09 -2.02
N LEU A 128 -4.67 -8.48 -2.65
CA LEU A 128 -4.78 -7.93 -3.99
C LEU A 128 -3.83 -8.68 -4.93
N PHE A 129 -4.33 -9.00 -6.11
CA PHE A 129 -3.59 -9.71 -7.16
C PHE A 129 -3.42 -8.81 -8.38
N GLY A 130 -2.27 -8.87 -9.01
CA GLY A 130 -1.97 -8.15 -10.23
C GLY A 130 -0.78 -8.77 -10.96
N HIS A 131 -0.75 -8.65 -12.29
CA HIS A 131 0.34 -9.17 -13.09
C HIS A 131 1.67 -8.46 -12.84
N ALA A 132 2.78 -9.20 -13.02
CA ALA A 132 4.08 -8.64 -13.34
C ALA A 132 4.28 -8.75 -14.85
N ARG A 133 4.57 -7.66 -15.54
CA ARG A 133 4.59 -7.64 -17.00
C ARG A 133 5.87 -7.06 -17.63
N GLY A 134 6.84 -6.65 -16.83
CA GLY A 134 8.06 -6.00 -17.33
C GLY A 134 8.86 -6.85 -18.29
N SER A 135 8.85 -8.19 -18.15
CA SER A 135 9.48 -9.12 -19.07
C SER A 135 8.70 -9.33 -20.39
N LYS A 136 7.41 -8.99 -20.40
CA LYS A 136 6.53 -9.14 -21.57
C LYS A 136 6.30 -7.82 -22.28
N VAL A 137 6.12 -6.75 -21.50
CA VAL A 137 5.88 -5.38 -21.98
C VAL A 137 6.66 -4.40 -21.11
N ALA A 138 7.52 -3.60 -21.71
CA ALA A 138 8.44 -2.70 -21.01
C ALA A 138 7.77 -1.42 -20.47
N ASP A 139 6.56 -1.50 -19.92
CA ASP A 139 5.85 -0.38 -19.31
C ASP A 139 5.88 -0.41 -17.78
N ASN A 140 6.27 -1.52 -17.18
CA ASN A 140 6.36 -1.75 -15.73
C ASN A 140 5.07 -1.43 -14.96
N ARG A 141 3.91 -1.56 -15.61
CA ARG A 141 2.60 -1.37 -14.99
C ARG A 141 2.21 -2.51 -14.07
N MET A 142 1.06 -2.39 -13.46
CA MET A 142 0.45 -3.37 -12.57
C MET A 142 1.31 -3.59 -11.33
N PHE A 143 1.54 -4.83 -10.92
CA PHE A 143 2.37 -5.19 -9.77
C PHE A 143 3.83 -5.52 -10.14
N ASN A 144 4.28 -5.08 -11.33
CA ASN A 144 5.66 -5.35 -11.75
C ASN A 144 6.69 -4.89 -10.71
N ASP A 145 6.53 -3.69 -10.16
CA ASP A 145 7.48 -3.09 -9.23
C ASP A 145 7.47 -3.77 -7.85
N VAL A 146 6.45 -4.59 -7.53
CA VAL A 146 6.45 -5.44 -6.33
C VAL A 146 7.67 -6.38 -6.32
N ASN A 147 8.11 -6.84 -7.50
CA ASN A 147 9.30 -7.69 -7.62
C ASN A 147 10.59 -6.99 -7.20
N PHE A 148 10.67 -5.65 -7.30
CA PHE A 148 11.86 -4.89 -6.91
C PHE A 148 12.05 -4.77 -5.41
N TYR A 149 10.99 -5.02 -4.63
CA TYR A 149 11.08 -5.09 -3.16
C TYR A 149 11.95 -6.26 -2.66
N ASP A 150 12.43 -7.12 -3.54
CA ASP A 150 13.39 -8.18 -3.20
C ASP A 150 14.80 -7.64 -2.86
N LYS A 151 15.04 -6.35 -3.10
CA LYS A 151 16.23 -5.61 -2.69
C LYS A 151 15.91 -4.74 -1.48
N GLN A 152 16.63 -4.91 -0.39
CA GLN A 152 16.37 -4.17 0.86
C GLN A 152 16.45 -2.65 0.67
N GLU A 153 17.37 -2.17 -0.17
CA GLU A 153 17.49 -0.74 -0.47
C GLU A 153 16.21 -0.19 -1.13
N TYR A 154 15.68 -0.90 -2.14
CA TYR A 154 14.43 -0.51 -2.80
C TYR A 154 13.24 -0.55 -1.82
N PHE A 155 13.15 -1.63 -1.03
CA PHE A 155 12.17 -1.81 0.02
C PHE A 155 12.18 -0.63 1.01
N ASP A 156 13.36 -0.20 1.46
CA ASP A 156 13.52 0.89 2.42
C ASP A 156 13.17 2.26 1.83
N GLN A 157 13.39 2.45 0.53
CA GLN A 157 13.06 3.69 -0.19
C GLN A 157 11.57 3.82 -0.53
N HIS A 158 10.84 2.71 -0.65
CA HIS A 158 9.45 2.66 -1.11
C HIS A 158 8.51 2.00 -0.07
N LYS A 159 8.64 2.41 1.20
CA LYS A 159 7.94 1.77 2.34
C LYS A 159 6.43 1.87 2.29
N TYR A 160 5.86 2.87 1.60
CA TYR A 160 4.47 3.20 1.75
C TYR A 160 3.64 2.82 0.52
N VAL A 161 2.46 2.28 0.79
CA VAL A 161 1.41 2.04 -0.19
C VAL A 161 0.13 2.70 0.30
N VAL A 162 -0.60 3.31 -0.60
CA VAL A 162 -1.88 3.96 -0.31
C VAL A 162 -3.00 3.21 -1.02
N ILE A 163 -4.06 2.94 -0.29
CA ILE A 163 -5.34 2.48 -0.81
C ILE A 163 -6.35 3.60 -0.69
N GLU A 164 -6.92 4.02 -1.80
CA GLU A 164 -8.08 4.90 -1.82
C GLU A 164 -9.35 4.06 -1.95
N THR A 165 -10.36 4.39 -1.16
CA THR A 165 -11.72 3.86 -1.28
C THR A 165 -12.70 5.01 -1.47
N PRO A 166 -13.98 4.77 -1.82
CA PRO A 166 -14.97 5.84 -1.89
C PRO A 166 -15.11 6.65 -0.60
N GLU A 167 -14.81 6.05 0.56
CA GLU A 167 -15.04 6.63 1.89
C GLU A 167 -13.81 7.30 2.48
N ARG A 168 -12.59 6.75 2.22
CA ARG A 168 -11.34 7.24 2.83
C ARG A 168 -10.11 6.67 2.16
N LYS A 169 -8.95 7.22 2.55
CA LYS A 169 -7.64 6.61 2.26
C LYS A 169 -7.19 5.74 3.43
N PHE A 170 -6.49 4.64 3.10
CA PHE A 170 -5.73 3.82 4.03
C PHE A 170 -4.27 3.87 3.66
N TYR A 171 -3.42 3.99 4.68
CA TYR A 171 -1.97 4.05 4.52
C TYR A 171 -1.36 2.77 5.07
N TYR A 172 -0.45 2.20 4.31
CA TYR A 172 0.22 0.95 4.66
C TYR A 172 1.72 1.14 4.62
N GLU A 173 2.43 0.44 5.49
CA GLU A 173 3.88 0.36 5.48
C GLU A 173 4.34 -1.07 5.20
N ALA A 174 5.36 -1.21 4.35
CA ALA A 174 5.91 -2.50 3.98
C ALA A 174 6.46 -3.24 5.20
N MET A 175 5.98 -4.46 5.44
CA MET A 175 6.41 -5.34 6.51
C MET A 175 7.50 -6.30 6.04
N GLY A 176 7.28 -6.94 4.90
CA GLY A 176 8.23 -7.89 4.33
C GLY A 176 7.79 -8.44 2.98
N LEU A 177 8.75 -8.80 2.16
CA LEU A 177 8.51 -9.51 0.90
C LEU A 177 8.90 -10.98 1.07
N VAL A 178 7.93 -11.86 0.82
CA VAL A 178 8.14 -13.31 0.75
C VAL A 178 8.11 -13.77 -0.71
N ILE A 179 9.03 -14.68 -1.06
CA ILE A 179 9.08 -15.33 -2.37
C ILE A 179 8.76 -16.80 -2.16
N VAL A 180 7.65 -17.26 -2.71
CA VAL A 180 7.07 -18.58 -2.43
C VAL A 180 6.48 -19.20 -3.70
N PRO A 181 6.34 -20.54 -3.77
CA PRO A 181 5.56 -21.18 -4.82
C PRO A 181 4.13 -20.66 -4.85
N GLU A 182 3.48 -20.71 -6.01
CA GLU A 182 2.09 -20.33 -6.18
C GLU A 182 1.17 -21.05 -5.19
N GLU A 183 1.35 -22.36 -5.07
CA GLU A 183 0.66 -23.17 -4.06
C GLU A 183 1.41 -23.07 -2.73
N THR A 184 1.07 -22.08 -1.92
CA THR A 184 1.70 -21.84 -0.63
C THR A 184 0.68 -21.90 0.51
N ALA A 185 1.09 -22.47 1.64
CA ALA A 185 0.31 -22.45 2.88
C ALA A 185 0.15 -21.02 3.46
N PHE A 186 0.88 -20.04 2.95
CA PHE A 186 0.74 -18.64 3.36
C PHE A 186 -0.50 -17.97 2.76
N TYR A 187 -1.06 -18.50 1.68
CA TYR A 187 -2.32 -17.97 1.14
C TYR A 187 -3.49 -18.42 2.02
N ARG A 188 -3.98 -17.46 2.80
CA ARG A 188 -5.16 -17.65 3.69
C ARG A 188 -5.94 -16.35 3.77
N THR A 189 -7.28 -16.46 3.83
CA THR A 189 -8.21 -15.35 4.02
C THR A 189 -8.94 -15.42 5.37
N ALA A 190 -8.93 -16.57 6.04
CA ALA A 190 -9.60 -16.80 7.31
C ALA A 190 -8.65 -17.36 8.38
N PHE A 191 -8.92 -16.98 9.62
CA PHE A 191 -8.14 -17.35 10.80
C PHE A 191 -9.09 -17.72 11.94
N THR A 192 -8.74 -18.74 12.72
CA THR A 192 -9.59 -19.26 13.79
C THR A 192 -9.62 -18.37 15.03
N ASP A 193 -8.48 -17.76 15.36
CA ASP A 193 -8.31 -16.87 16.51
C ASP A 193 -7.10 -15.92 16.33
N ASP A 194 -6.80 -15.14 17.36
CA ASP A 194 -5.69 -14.18 17.35
C ASP A 194 -4.33 -14.87 17.29
N LYS A 195 -4.20 -16.02 17.93
CA LYS A 195 -2.95 -16.77 17.91
C LYS A 195 -2.65 -17.36 16.54
N ASP A 196 -3.63 -17.99 15.91
CA ASP A 196 -3.52 -18.51 14.53
C ASP A 196 -3.11 -17.42 13.55
N PHE A 197 -3.74 -16.25 13.67
CA PHE A 197 -3.40 -15.07 12.85
C PHE A 197 -1.96 -14.58 13.08
N THR A 198 -1.57 -14.38 14.33
CA THR A 198 -0.23 -13.85 14.65
C THR A 198 0.88 -14.86 14.37
N ASP A 199 0.63 -16.15 14.56
CA ASP A 199 1.57 -17.22 14.19
C ASP A 199 1.82 -17.22 12.66
N GLN A 200 0.75 -17.09 11.87
CA GLN A 200 0.84 -17.00 10.41
C GLN A 200 1.66 -15.78 9.97
N LEU A 201 1.31 -14.59 10.47
CA LEU A 201 2.01 -13.35 10.09
C LEU A 201 3.48 -13.35 10.58
N SER A 202 3.75 -13.92 11.74
CA SER A 202 5.11 -14.07 12.27
C SER A 202 5.94 -15.02 11.40
N SER A 203 5.37 -16.14 10.98
CA SER A 203 6.04 -17.10 10.07
C SER A 203 6.36 -16.45 8.73
N ILE A 204 5.43 -15.63 8.19
CA ILE A 204 5.65 -14.87 6.97
C ILE A 204 6.77 -13.84 7.15
N TYR A 205 6.75 -13.10 8.26
CA TYR A 205 7.78 -12.12 8.57
C TYR A 205 9.18 -12.78 8.66
N GLU A 206 9.29 -13.92 9.35
CA GLU A 206 10.55 -14.65 9.44
C GLU A 206 11.03 -15.17 8.08
N ALA A 207 10.12 -15.68 7.24
CA ALA A 207 10.42 -16.16 5.90
C ALA A 207 10.72 -15.03 4.89
N SER A 208 10.44 -13.78 5.22
CA SER A 208 10.60 -12.64 4.32
C SER A 208 12.06 -12.42 3.94
N ARG A 209 12.31 -12.27 2.64
CA ARG A 209 13.62 -11.98 2.06
C ARG A 209 14.12 -10.58 2.42
N THR A 210 13.21 -9.61 2.34
CA THR A 210 13.41 -8.23 2.78
C THR A 210 12.36 -7.90 3.83
N LYS A 211 12.71 -7.11 4.83
CA LYS A 211 11.77 -6.82 5.93
C LYS A 211 12.04 -5.49 6.63
N ASN A 212 10.99 -4.93 7.18
CA ASN A 212 11.06 -3.78 8.08
C ASN A 212 11.28 -4.26 9.52
N LYS A 213 12.46 -4.01 10.08
CA LYS A 213 12.84 -4.47 11.42
C LYS A 213 12.09 -3.77 12.55
N ASP A 214 11.45 -2.65 12.26
CA ASP A 214 10.71 -1.86 13.25
C ASP A 214 9.27 -2.37 13.46
N ILE A 215 8.76 -3.19 12.53
CA ILE A 215 7.41 -3.75 12.62
C ILE A 215 7.43 -5.00 13.52
N LYS A 216 6.46 -5.02 14.44
CA LYS A 216 6.12 -6.19 15.25
C LYS A 216 4.70 -6.62 14.92
N VAL A 217 4.52 -7.90 14.63
CA VAL A 217 3.20 -8.48 14.37
C VAL A 217 2.32 -8.36 15.61
N LYS A 218 1.10 -7.84 15.42
CA LYS A 218 0.08 -7.70 16.47
C LYS A 218 -1.26 -8.21 15.98
N ALA A 219 -2.00 -8.87 16.86
CA ALA A 219 -3.35 -9.36 16.55
C ALA A 219 -4.35 -8.24 16.22
N SER A 220 -4.11 -7.03 16.75
CA SER A 220 -4.96 -5.86 16.53
C SER A 220 -4.71 -5.15 15.20
N ASP A 221 -3.60 -5.45 14.52
CA ASP A 221 -3.24 -4.80 13.26
C ASP A 221 -3.94 -5.48 12.07
N LYS A 222 -4.09 -4.72 11.00
CA LYS A 222 -4.57 -5.20 9.71
C LYS A 222 -3.45 -5.19 8.70
N TYR A 223 -3.51 -6.11 7.76
CA TYR A 223 -2.46 -6.27 6.75
C TYR A 223 -3.05 -6.37 5.35
N LEU A 224 -2.24 -5.96 4.39
CA LEU A 224 -2.50 -6.03 2.95
C LEU A 224 -1.41 -6.88 2.32
N VAL A 225 -1.77 -7.69 1.35
CA VAL A 225 -0.82 -8.41 0.50
C VAL A 225 -0.98 -7.96 -0.93
N LEU A 226 0.11 -7.55 -1.56
CA LEU A 226 0.21 -7.37 -3.00
C LEU A 226 0.92 -8.60 -3.57
N SER A 227 0.19 -9.42 -4.31
CA SER A 227 0.66 -10.70 -4.84
C SER A 227 0.82 -10.63 -6.35
N THR A 228 2.00 -11.03 -6.85
CA THR A 228 2.30 -11.08 -8.28
C THR A 228 3.22 -12.25 -8.61
N CYS A 229 3.32 -12.59 -9.90
CA CYS A 229 4.26 -13.58 -10.39
C CYS A 229 5.70 -13.03 -10.38
N ARG A 230 6.67 -13.94 -10.26
CA ARG A 230 8.06 -13.64 -10.61
C ARG A 230 8.24 -13.72 -12.12
N GLU A 231 9.06 -12.82 -12.65
CA GLU A 231 9.33 -12.80 -14.10
C GLU A 231 10.14 -14.00 -14.57
N GLU A 232 11.03 -14.50 -13.70
CA GLU A 232 11.92 -15.62 -14.00
C GLU A 232 11.16 -16.96 -14.00
N ASP A 233 10.11 -17.07 -13.20
CA ASP A 233 9.29 -18.29 -13.05
C ASP A 233 7.86 -17.91 -12.63
N GLU A 234 6.92 -18.08 -13.54
CA GLU A 234 5.50 -17.74 -13.34
C GLU A 234 4.81 -18.65 -12.30
N THR A 235 5.44 -19.75 -11.86
CA THR A 235 4.94 -20.59 -10.76
C THR A 235 5.34 -20.08 -9.38
N ILE A 236 6.16 -19.03 -9.32
CA ILE A 236 6.62 -18.41 -8.09
C ILE A 236 5.94 -17.04 -7.92
N ARG A 237 5.59 -16.73 -6.68
CA ARG A 237 4.96 -15.45 -6.31
C ARG A 237 5.91 -14.58 -5.50
N SER A 238 5.88 -13.29 -5.77
CA SER A 238 6.31 -12.25 -4.85
C SER A 238 5.09 -11.74 -4.10
N ASN A 239 5.07 -11.92 -2.79
CA ASN A 239 4.00 -11.44 -1.92
C ASN A 239 4.57 -10.37 -1.00
N LEU A 240 4.21 -9.11 -1.27
CA LEU A 240 4.56 -7.97 -0.42
C LEU A 240 3.47 -7.80 0.65
N TYR A 241 3.84 -8.08 1.90
CA TYR A 241 2.98 -7.86 3.06
C TYR A 241 3.20 -6.46 3.60
N LEU A 242 2.10 -5.77 3.88
CA LEU A 242 2.11 -4.41 4.39
C LEU A 242 1.21 -4.33 5.62
N ARG A 243 1.67 -3.63 6.64
CA ARG A 243 0.89 -3.32 7.84
C ARG A 243 0.07 -2.05 7.60
N GLN A 244 -1.22 -2.08 7.86
CA GLN A 244 -2.02 -0.86 7.87
C GLN A 244 -1.56 0.04 9.03
N ILE A 245 -1.26 1.30 8.73
CA ILE A 245 -0.95 2.29 9.76
C ILE A 245 -2.26 2.64 10.47
N PRO A 246 -2.41 2.34 11.77
CA PRO A 246 -3.62 2.63 12.51
C PRO A 246 -3.92 4.13 12.58
N ASP A 247 -5.18 4.51 12.62
CA ASP A 247 -5.59 5.91 12.74
C ASP A 247 -4.94 6.62 13.93
N SER A 248 -4.69 5.88 15.01
CA SER A 248 -4.02 6.41 16.22
C SER A 248 -2.54 6.77 15.99
N GLU A 249 -1.92 6.27 14.93
CA GLU A 249 -0.52 6.54 14.57
C GLU A 249 -0.40 7.64 13.49
N MET A 250 -1.53 8.12 12.94
CA MET A 250 -1.58 9.14 11.87
C MET A 250 -1.77 10.57 12.41
N SER A 251 -1.21 10.92 13.54
CA SER A 251 -1.32 12.26 14.17
C SER A 251 -0.14 13.16 13.84
#